data_79c995107022d9b99903bdd665905bda
#
_entry.id   79c995107022d9b99903bdd665905bda
#
_cell.length_a   1.000
_cell.length_b   1.000
_cell.length_c   1.000
_cell.angle_alpha   90.00
_cell.angle_beta   90.00
_cell.angle_gamma   90.00
#
_symmetry.space_group_name_H-M   'P 1'
#
loop_
_entity.id
_entity.type
_entity.pdbx_description
1 polymer ?
#
loop_
_entity_poly.entity_id
_entity_poly.type
_entity_poly.pdbx_seq_one_letter_code
_entity_poly.pdbx_strand_id
1 'polypeptide(L)'
;MKNQLIAGLDVGTTQVRLVVGQRVKGEAGEKLQVLGAVSAAAEGINKGVVTSIEDATSSISAAMEKAERLIGVQVREVWVGLNAPSLQCEKSKGVVAVSRSDNEINAEDVSRAVEAAQALAVPQNYDILHVIPVEFKVDNQEYVKNPLGMTGVRLEVGALIIKNLSSQIKNLTKSIERAGLVIDDLLFSSLAAGSVVLDNKQRELGVAVVNIGSSTTSLAVFEEGELMSTAVLPIGSGHITADIAIGLRCPINLAEK
;
A
#
# COMPACT_ATOMS: atom_id res chain seq x y z
N MET A 1 -10.59 28.11 -4.74
CA MET A 1 -9.93 26.94 -4.11
C MET A 1 -8.96 26.38 -5.11
N LYS A 2 -7.67 26.25 -4.81
CA LYS A 2 -6.73 25.56 -5.70
C LYS A 2 -7.18 24.11 -5.84
N ASN A 3 -7.42 23.66 -7.06
CA ASN A 3 -7.68 22.28 -7.39
C ASN A 3 -6.47 21.45 -6.93
N GLN A 4 -6.61 20.67 -5.88
CA GLN A 4 -5.52 19.86 -5.33
C GLN A 4 -5.27 18.69 -6.27
N LEU A 5 -4.09 18.66 -6.89
CA LEU A 5 -3.63 17.51 -7.64
C LEU A 5 -3.32 16.37 -6.67
N ILE A 6 -3.62 15.16 -7.08
CA ILE A 6 -3.27 13.92 -6.38
C ILE A 6 -2.53 13.05 -7.39
N ALA A 7 -1.34 12.63 -7.05
CA ALA A 7 -0.55 11.76 -7.91
C ALA A 7 -0.21 10.45 -7.21
N GLY A 8 -0.41 9.34 -7.90
CA GLY A 8 -0.03 8.00 -7.45
C GLY A 8 1.13 7.45 -8.28
N LEU A 9 2.21 7.07 -7.62
CA LEU A 9 3.42 6.51 -8.21
C LEU A 9 3.55 5.03 -7.84
N ASP A 10 3.62 4.15 -8.84
CA ASP A 10 3.92 2.73 -8.69
C ASP A 10 5.28 2.43 -9.30
N VAL A 11 6.23 2.00 -8.46
CA VAL A 11 7.61 1.72 -8.86
C VAL A 11 7.78 0.20 -9.02
N GLY A 12 7.48 -0.28 -10.21
CA GLY A 12 7.55 -1.71 -10.55
C GLY A 12 8.90 -2.15 -11.12
N THR A 13 9.10 -3.46 -11.27
CA THR A 13 10.36 -4.05 -11.78
C THR A 13 10.66 -3.70 -13.22
N THR A 14 9.63 -3.61 -14.08
CA THR A 14 9.79 -3.34 -15.52
C THR A 14 9.27 -1.98 -15.94
N GLN A 15 8.39 -1.39 -15.16
CA GLN A 15 7.77 -0.10 -15.45
C GLN A 15 7.57 0.71 -14.18
N VAL A 16 7.85 2.01 -14.26
CA VAL A 16 7.38 3.02 -13.33
C VAL A 16 6.09 3.61 -13.92
N ARG A 17 5.01 3.62 -13.14
CA ARG A 17 3.71 4.18 -13.53
C ARG A 17 3.37 5.36 -12.66
N LEU A 18 2.87 6.42 -13.28
CA LEU A 18 2.42 7.61 -12.60
C LEU A 18 1.02 8.00 -13.11
N VAL A 19 0.08 8.10 -12.17
CA VAL A 19 -1.30 8.53 -12.44
C VAL A 19 -1.53 9.85 -11.72
N VAL A 20 -2.03 10.85 -12.43
CA VAL A 20 -2.35 12.15 -11.85
C VAL A 20 -3.85 12.40 -11.97
N GLY A 21 -4.46 12.78 -10.90
CA GLY A 21 -5.87 13.14 -10.81
C GLY A 21 -6.09 14.43 -10.04
N GLN A 22 -7.32 14.87 -10.05
CA GLN A 22 -7.77 16.08 -9.40
C GLN A 22 -9.10 15.83 -8.68
N ARG A 23 -9.24 16.37 -7.48
CA ARG A 23 -10.55 16.38 -6.81
C ARG A 23 -11.46 17.40 -7.46
N VAL A 24 -12.62 16.93 -7.91
CA VAL A 24 -13.67 17.78 -8.47
C VAL A 24 -14.94 17.61 -7.66
N LYS A 25 -15.65 18.72 -7.43
CA LYS A 25 -16.98 18.68 -6.79
C LYS A 25 -18.00 18.31 -7.86
N GLY A 26 -18.69 17.18 -7.67
CA GLY A 26 -19.83 16.76 -8.46
C GLY A 26 -21.13 16.90 -7.69
N GLU A 27 -22.28 16.72 -8.36
CA GLU A 27 -23.62 16.78 -7.73
C GLU A 27 -23.82 15.74 -6.63
N ALA A 28 -23.10 14.61 -6.71
CA ALA A 28 -23.16 13.50 -5.72
C ALA A 28 -21.97 13.51 -4.71
N GLY A 29 -21.24 14.63 -4.58
CA GLY A 29 -20.08 14.78 -3.70
C GLY A 29 -18.74 14.95 -4.44
N GLU A 30 -17.64 14.80 -3.73
CA GLU A 30 -16.29 14.89 -4.31
C GLU A 30 -15.96 13.63 -5.13
N LYS A 31 -15.43 13.82 -6.33
CA LYS A 31 -14.94 12.75 -7.21
C LYS A 31 -13.49 13.01 -7.60
N LEU A 32 -12.73 11.94 -7.79
CA LEU A 32 -11.40 12.01 -8.38
C LEU A 32 -11.51 11.89 -9.89
N GLN A 33 -11.10 12.94 -10.60
CA GLN A 33 -10.99 12.95 -12.06
C GLN A 33 -9.55 12.65 -12.44
N VAL A 34 -9.30 11.58 -13.19
CA VAL A 34 -7.98 11.27 -13.74
C VAL A 34 -7.68 12.22 -14.87
N LEU A 35 -6.57 12.94 -14.76
CA LEU A 35 -6.07 13.89 -15.76
C LEU A 35 -5.10 13.22 -16.75
N GLY A 36 -4.33 12.26 -16.26
CA GLY A 36 -3.37 11.52 -17.07
C GLY A 36 -2.79 10.30 -16.35
N ALA A 37 -2.40 9.33 -17.15
CA ALA A 37 -1.68 8.15 -16.71
C ALA A 37 -0.54 7.87 -17.69
N VAL A 38 0.65 7.64 -17.16
CA VAL A 38 1.86 7.38 -17.96
C VAL A 38 2.64 6.21 -17.42
N SER A 39 3.48 5.63 -18.28
CA SER A 39 4.48 4.65 -17.88
C SER A 39 5.84 4.95 -18.50
N ALA A 40 6.90 4.62 -17.77
CA ALA A 40 8.28 4.63 -18.26
C ALA A 40 8.92 3.27 -17.96
N ALA A 41 9.93 2.88 -18.76
CA ALA A 41 10.73 1.71 -18.45
C ALA A 41 11.41 1.88 -17.10
N ALA A 42 11.48 0.83 -16.33
CA ALA A 42 12.14 0.83 -15.02
C ALA A 42 13.50 0.15 -15.11
N GLU A 43 14.51 0.82 -14.60
CA GLU A 43 15.87 0.30 -14.39
C GLU A 43 16.26 0.46 -12.93
N GLY A 44 17.22 -0.35 -12.45
CA GLY A 44 17.67 -0.32 -11.04
C GLY A 44 16.66 -0.87 -10.03
N ILE A 45 15.67 -1.64 -10.48
CA ILE A 45 14.64 -2.25 -9.63
C ILE A 45 14.57 -3.75 -9.93
N ASN A 46 14.67 -4.56 -8.91
CA ASN A 46 14.52 -6.01 -9.01
C ASN A 46 13.54 -6.54 -7.97
N LYS A 47 12.53 -7.29 -8.43
CA LYS A 47 11.46 -7.84 -7.56
C LYS A 47 10.83 -6.79 -6.64
N GLY A 48 10.58 -5.58 -7.16
CA GLY A 48 9.99 -4.48 -6.40
C GLY A 48 10.95 -3.81 -5.40
N VAL A 49 12.24 -4.15 -5.41
CA VAL A 49 13.27 -3.59 -4.53
C VAL A 49 14.27 -2.78 -5.35
N VAL A 50 14.60 -1.57 -4.89
CA VAL A 50 15.63 -0.72 -5.51
C VAL A 50 17.01 -1.35 -5.32
N THR A 51 17.67 -1.68 -6.43
CA THR A 51 19.04 -2.23 -6.49
C THR A 51 20.08 -1.20 -6.93
N SER A 52 19.64 -0.15 -7.64
CA SER A 52 20.44 1.02 -8.01
C SER A 52 19.59 2.28 -7.80
N ILE A 53 20.01 3.14 -6.87
CA ILE A 53 19.29 4.38 -6.57
C ILE A 53 19.34 5.33 -7.78
N GLU A 54 20.47 5.37 -8.48
CA GLU A 54 20.68 6.27 -9.62
C GLU A 54 19.75 5.90 -10.80
N ASP A 55 19.72 4.62 -11.18
CA ASP A 55 18.88 4.14 -12.28
C ASP A 55 17.39 4.26 -11.93
N ALA A 56 17.01 3.92 -10.70
CA ALA A 56 15.65 4.09 -10.22
C ALA A 56 15.21 5.57 -10.23
N THR A 57 16.10 6.50 -9.80
CA THR A 57 15.85 7.94 -9.87
C THR A 57 15.61 8.38 -11.31
N SER A 58 16.45 7.94 -12.25
CA SER A 58 16.32 8.29 -13.68
C SER A 58 15.00 7.77 -14.26
N SER A 59 14.60 6.55 -13.92
CA SER A 59 13.33 5.95 -14.35
C SER A 59 12.12 6.70 -13.81
N ILE A 60 12.16 7.12 -12.53
CA ILE A 60 11.11 7.92 -11.88
C ILE A 60 11.02 9.31 -12.54
N SER A 61 12.17 9.96 -12.76
CA SER A 61 12.23 11.26 -13.45
C SER A 61 11.63 11.20 -14.86
N ALA A 62 11.93 10.15 -15.61
CA ALA A 62 11.36 9.94 -16.94
C ALA A 62 9.83 9.75 -16.92
N ALA A 63 9.28 9.07 -15.91
CA ALA A 63 7.83 8.97 -15.74
C ALA A 63 7.20 10.32 -15.36
N MET A 64 7.83 11.05 -14.44
CA MET A 64 7.40 12.39 -14.02
C MET A 64 7.35 13.38 -15.22
N GLU A 65 8.44 13.46 -15.99
CA GLU A 65 8.48 14.35 -17.16
C GLU A 65 7.42 14.00 -18.22
N LYS A 66 7.12 12.70 -18.41
CA LYS A 66 6.03 12.28 -19.30
C LYS A 66 4.67 12.73 -18.78
N ALA A 67 4.43 12.60 -17.47
CA ALA A 67 3.19 13.04 -16.86
C ALA A 67 3.01 14.57 -16.97
N GLU A 68 4.02 15.35 -16.61
CA GLU A 68 3.99 16.80 -16.67
C GLU A 68 3.76 17.31 -18.09
N ARG A 69 4.39 16.67 -19.10
CA ARG A 69 4.13 16.99 -20.52
C ARG A 69 2.70 16.68 -20.93
N LEU A 70 2.10 15.60 -20.40
CA LEU A 70 0.73 15.21 -20.73
C LEU A 70 -0.31 16.14 -20.13
N ILE A 71 -0.12 16.52 -18.84
CA ILE A 71 -1.12 17.30 -18.09
C ILE A 71 -0.86 18.81 -18.10
N GLY A 72 0.35 19.26 -18.49
CA GLY A 72 0.73 20.69 -18.57
C GLY A 72 0.99 21.36 -17.22
N VAL A 73 1.11 20.58 -16.12
CA VAL A 73 1.37 21.08 -14.76
C VAL A 73 2.42 20.22 -14.06
N GLN A 74 3.17 20.83 -13.12
CA GLN A 74 4.18 20.14 -12.34
C GLN A 74 3.55 19.22 -11.30
N VAL A 75 4.13 18.02 -11.18
CA VAL A 75 3.84 17.05 -10.10
C VAL A 75 4.90 17.21 -9.02
N ARG A 76 4.49 17.52 -7.80
CA ARG A 76 5.40 17.74 -6.66
C ARG A 76 5.28 16.69 -5.57
N GLU A 77 4.07 16.23 -5.32
CA GLU A 77 3.72 15.34 -4.23
C GLU A 77 3.14 14.05 -4.79
N VAL A 78 3.50 12.90 -4.22
CA VAL A 78 3.07 11.59 -4.70
C VAL A 78 2.74 10.65 -3.55
N TRP A 79 1.67 9.88 -3.72
CA TRP A 79 1.38 8.67 -2.96
C TRP A 79 2.11 7.51 -3.64
N VAL A 80 2.85 6.73 -2.88
CA VAL A 80 3.76 5.72 -3.46
C VAL A 80 3.28 4.31 -3.14
N GLY A 81 3.05 3.52 -4.19
CA GLY A 81 2.78 2.09 -4.07
C GLY A 81 4.06 1.30 -3.81
N LEU A 82 4.07 0.49 -2.75
CA LEU A 82 5.14 -0.43 -2.41
C LEU A 82 4.68 -1.87 -2.55
N ASN A 83 5.51 -2.70 -3.19
CA ASN A 83 5.23 -4.12 -3.42
C ASN A 83 6.54 -4.91 -3.45
N ALA A 84 7.02 -5.35 -2.30
CA ALA A 84 8.28 -6.06 -2.15
C ALA A 84 8.09 -7.40 -1.42
N PRO A 85 8.83 -8.47 -1.78
CA PRO A 85 8.71 -9.79 -1.14
C PRO A 85 9.06 -9.82 0.36
N SER A 86 9.76 -8.80 0.85
CA SER A 86 10.08 -8.61 2.27
C SER A 86 8.91 -8.07 3.09
N LEU A 87 7.81 -7.69 2.44
CA LEU A 87 6.61 -7.26 3.12
C LEU A 87 6.05 -8.39 3.99
N GLN A 88 5.77 -8.07 5.23
CA GLN A 88 5.19 -8.98 6.21
C GLN A 88 3.87 -8.42 6.71
N CYS A 89 2.91 -9.30 6.92
CA CYS A 89 1.62 -9.01 7.52
C CYS A 89 1.46 -9.89 8.76
N GLU A 90 1.34 -9.29 9.92
CA GLU A 90 1.22 -9.99 11.20
C GLU A 90 0.01 -9.50 11.97
N LYS A 91 -0.66 -10.42 12.67
CA LYS A 91 -1.70 -10.08 13.64
C LYS A 91 -1.05 -9.72 14.97
N SER A 92 -1.43 -8.59 15.53
CA SER A 92 -0.98 -8.13 16.85
C SER A 92 -2.17 -7.72 17.70
N LYS A 93 -1.99 -7.76 19.02
CA LYS A 93 -3.01 -7.36 19.99
C LYS A 93 -2.45 -6.26 20.89
N GLY A 94 -3.23 -5.19 21.03
CA GLY A 94 -2.95 -4.14 21.99
C GLY A 94 -4.00 -4.14 23.10
N VAL A 95 -3.59 -3.87 24.32
CA VAL A 95 -4.47 -3.85 25.49
C VAL A 95 -4.18 -2.62 26.32
N VAL A 96 -5.21 -1.88 26.67
CA VAL A 96 -5.11 -0.72 27.56
C VAL A 96 -6.24 -0.71 28.58
N ALA A 97 -5.99 -0.06 29.71
CA ALA A 97 -7.05 0.33 30.65
C ALA A 97 -7.70 1.64 30.15
N VAL A 98 -9.01 1.72 30.26
CA VAL A 98 -9.78 2.94 29.96
C VAL A 98 -9.42 4.01 30.99
N SER A 99 -9.10 5.21 30.50
CA SER A 99 -8.46 6.26 31.33
C SER A 99 -9.45 7.14 32.09
N ARG A 100 -10.72 7.19 31.65
CA ARG A 100 -11.74 8.06 32.23
C ARG A 100 -12.39 7.46 33.48
N SER A 101 -12.76 8.32 34.41
CA SER A 101 -13.43 7.94 35.66
C SER A 101 -14.85 7.41 35.47
N ASP A 102 -15.51 7.75 34.36
CA ASP A 102 -16.82 7.22 33.94
C ASP A 102 -16.73 5.91 33.15
N ASN A 103 -15.50 5.42 32.90
CA ASN A 103 -15.20 4.26 32.08
C ASN A 103 -15.75 4.31 30.65
N GLU A 104 -16.07 5.50 30.13
CA GLU A 104 -16.47 5.67 28.74
C GLU A 104 -15.24 5.72 27.83
N ILE A 105 -15.19 4.83 26.84
CA ILE A 105 -14.09 4.71 25.87
C ILE A 105 -14.11 5.89 24.92
N ASN A 106 -13.00 6.58 24.80
CA ASN A 106 -12.81 7.70 23.92
C ASN A 106 -11.77 7.39 22.79
N ALA A 107 -11.56 8.35 21.87
CA ALA A 107 -10.62 8.19 20.77
C ALA A 107 -9.15 8.04 21.23
N GLU A 108 -8.78 8.61 22.38
CA GLU A 108 -7.44 8.48 22.94
C GLU A 108 -7.18 7.06 23.47
N ASP A 109 -8.18 6.42 24.09
CA ASP A 109 -8.08 5.02 24.51
C ASP A 109 -7.89 4.09 23.31
N VAL A 110 -8.63 4.33 22.22
CA VAL A 110 -8.48 3.60 20.97
C VAL A 110 -7.07 3.81 20.38
N SER A 111 -6.56 5.04 20.33
CA SER A 111 -5.21 5.33 19.84
C SER A 111 -4.16 4.60 20.67
N ARG A 112 -4.25 4.65 21.99
CA ARG A 112 -3.33 3.95 22.90
C ARG A 112 -3.36 2.43 22.71
N ALA A 113 -4.55 1.84 22.48
CA ALA A 113 -4.68 0.41 22.22
C ALA A 113 -4.00 0.02 20.90
N VAL A 114 -4.17 0.82 19.84
CA VAL A 114 -3.51 0.64 18.55
C VAL A 114 -2.00 0.80 18.67
N GLU A 115 -1.51 1.82 19.39
CA GLU A 115 -0.08 2.01 19.67
C GLU A 115 0.53 0.83 20.44
N ALA A 116 -0.21 0.29 21.42
CA ALA A 116 0.22 -0.90 22.15
C ALA A 116 0.35 -2.13 21.23
N ALA A 117 -0.57 -2.31 20.27
CA ALA A 117 -0.46 -3.37 19.27
C ALA A 117 0.76 -3.19 18.36
N GLN A 118 1.09 -1.95 17.98
CA GLN A 118 2.27 -1.64 17.17
C GLN A 118 3.58 -1.99 17.88
N ALA A 119 3.70 -1.62 19.16
CA ALA A 119 4.94 -1.78 19.93
C ALA A 119 5.39 -3.24 20.05
N LEU A 120 4.46 -4.19 19.99
CA LEU A 120 4.74 -5.63 20.12
C LEU A 120 5.18 -6.30 18.81
N ALA A 121 4.90 -5.69 17.66
CA ALA A 121 4.97 -6.38 16.36
C ALA A 121 6.22 -6.01 15.52
N VAL A 122 7.05 -5.07 15.94
CA VAL A 122 8.05 -4.48 15.04
C VAL A 122 9.50 -4.75 15.44
N PRO A 123 10.23 -5.61 14.71
CA PRO A 123 11.69 -5.71 14.85
C PRO A 123 12.38 -4.40 14.44
N GLN A 124 13.56 -4.12 15.00
CA GLN A 124 14.31 -2.87 14.78
C GLN A 124 14.67 -2.56 13.31
N ASN A 125 14.69 -3.56 12.43
CA ASN A 125 15.02 -3.42 11.01
C ASN A 125 13.80 -3.33 10.08
N TYR A 126 12.59 -3.18 10.64
CA TYR A 126 11.35 -3.01 9.90
C TYR A 126 10.70 -1.67 10.23
N ASP A 127 10.11 -1.05 9.22
CA ASP A 127 9.22 0.10 9.36
C ASP A 127 7.77 -0.34 9.07
N ILE A 128 6.82 0.22 9.82
CA ILE A 128 5.40 -0.02 9.62
C ILE A 128 4.93 0.79 8.41
N LEU A 129 4.18 0.12 7.52
CA LEU A 129 3.46 0.76 6.43
C LEU A 129 2.00 1.03 6.80
N HIS A 130 1.34 0.03 7.40
CA HIS A 130 -0.06 0.14 7.80
C HIS A 130 -0.30 -0.54 9.14
N VAL A 131 -1.21 0.06 9.91
CA VAL A 131 -1.82 -0.54 11.10
C VAL A 131 -3.32 -0.51 10.88
N ILE A 132 -3.91 -1.67 10.74
CA ILE A 132 -5.33 -1.82 10.40
C ILE A 132 -6.02 -2.50 11.58
N PRO A 133 -6.79 -1.76 12.41
CA PRO A 133 -7.63 -2.38 13.43
C PRO A 133 -8.66 -3.28 12.75
N VAL A 134 -8.80 -4.51 13.20
CA VAL A 134 -9.74 -5.51 12.64
C VAL A 134 -10.92 -5.70 13.58
N GLU A 135 -10.64 -5.83 14.87
CA GLU A 135 -11.65 -6.08 15.89
C GLU A 135 -11.28 -5.41 17.20
N PHE A 136 -12.28 -5.07 17.98
CA PHE A 136 -12.11 -4.62 19.37
C PHE A 136 -12.80 -5.57 20.32
N LYS A 137 -12.28 -5.61 21.56
CA LYS A 137 -12.90 -6.29 22.69
C LYS A 137 -12.97 -5.32 23.87
N VAL A 138 -14.15 -5.17 24.43
CA VAL A 138 -14.39 -4.34 25.62
C VAL A 138 -14.75 -5.26 26.76
N ASP A 139 -13.86 -5.36 27.77
CA ASP A 139 -13.94 -6.31 28.87
C ASP A 139 -14.10 -7.75 28.36
N ASN A 140 -15.30 -8.34 28.50
CA ASN A 140 -15.62 -9.68 28.02
C ASN A 140 -16.42 -9.70 26.70
N GLN A 141 -16.77 -8.52 26.14
CA GLN A 141 -17.52 -8.43 24.90
C GLN A 141 -16.56 -8.43 23.71
N GLU A 142 -16.60 -9.50 22.93
CA GLU A 142 -15.82 -9.68 21.69
C GLU A 142 -16.54 -9.14 20.45
N TYR A 143 -15.81 -9.03 19.32
CA TYR A 143 -16.33 -8.62 18.02
C TYR A 143 -16.97 -7.21 17.99
N VAL A 144 -16.43 -6.30 18.77
CA VAL A 144 -16.86 -4.90 18.75
C VAL A 144 -16.23 -4.21 17.54
N LYS A 145 -17.04 -3.69 16.61
CA LYS A 145 -16.55 -2.94 15.44
C LYS A 145 -16.17 -1.51 15.78
N ASN A 146 -16.92 -0.86 16.65
CA ASN A 146 -16.63 0.51 17.10
C ASN A 146 -16.81 0.61 18.62
N PRO A 147 -15.73 0.75 19.38
CA PRO A 147 -15.79 0.82 20.84
C PRO A 147 -16.08 2.22 21.38
N LEU A 148 -16.07 3.28 20.54
CA LEU A 148 -16.25 4.66 20.99
C LEU A 148 -17.61 4.88 21.66
N GLY A 149 -17.60 5.47 22.88
CA GLY A 149 -18.79 5.71 23.67
C GLY A 149 -19.31 4.49 24.44
N MET A 150 -18.70 3.31 24.29
CA MET A 150 -19.01 2.14 25.12
C MET A 150 -18.38 2.30 26.50
N THR A 151 -19.01 1.68 27.51
CA THR A 151 -18.50 1.65 28.88
C THR A 151 -17.74 0.35 29.13
N GLY A 152 -16.51 0.44 29.63
CA GLY A 152 -15.66 -0.67 29.96
C GLY A 152 -14.40 -0.25 30.66
N VAL A 153 -13.73 -1.19 31.35
CA VAL A 153 -12.49 -0.94 32.10
C VAL A 153 -11.27 -1.29 31.25
N ARG A 154 -11.41 -2.26 30.35
CA ARG A 154 -10.34 -2.80 29.51
C ARG A 154 -10.74 -2.75 28.04
N LEU A 155 -9.91 -2.11 27.24
CA LEU A 155 -10.03 -2.12 25.79
C LEU A 155 -8.89 -2.93 25.18
N GLU A 156 -9.24 -3.91 24.33
CA GLU A 156 -8.31 -4.66 23.51
C GLU A 156 -8.58 -4.35 22.03
N VAL A 157 -7.52 -4.31 21.22
CA VAL A 157 -7.61 -4.24 19.77
C VAL A 157 -6.83 -5.39 19.15
N GLY A 158 -7.45 -6.08 18.20
CA GLY A 158 -6.77 -6.93 17.24
C GLY A 158 -6.46 -6.11 15.99
N ALA A 159 -5.20 -6.03 15.60
CA ALA A 159 -4.77 -5.26 14.45
C ALA A 159 -3.89 -6.09 13.51
N LEU A 160 -4.00 -5.82 12.20
CA LEU A 160 -3.03 -6.25 11.20
C LEU A 160 -1.94 -5.20 11.08
N ILE A 161 -0.69 -5.62 11.24
CA ILE A 161 0.50 -4.79 11.06
C ILE A 161 1.16 -5.19 9.75
N ILE A 162 1.16 -4.28 8.78
CA ILE A 162 1.87 -4.43 7.52
C ILE A 162 3.17 -3.66 7.64
N LYS A 163 4.31 -4.36 7.50
CA LYS A 163 5.64 -3.82 7.67
C LYS A 163 6.58 -4.27 6.56
N ASN A 164 7.63 -3.50 6.32
CA ASN A 164 8.67 -3.86 5.36
C ASN A 164 10.07 -3.50 5.89
N LEU A 165 11.11 -4.07 5.31
CA LEU A 165 12.50 -3.77 5.68
C LEU A 165 12.79 -2.26 5.54
N SER A 166 13.27 -1.63 6.62
CA SER A 166 13.59 -0.19 6.67
C SER A 166 14.58 0.23 5.59
N SER A 167 15.56 -0.62 5.29
CA SER A 167 16.55 -0.34 4.23
C SER A 167 15.91 -0.22 2.84
N GLN A 168 14.92 -1.05 2.54
CA GLN A 168 14.23 -1.01 1.24
C GLN A 168 13.32 0.21 1.12
N ILE A 169 12.60 0.54 2.19
CA ILE A 169 11.78 1.77 2.26
C ILE A 169 12.69 2.99 2.05
N LYS A 170 13.81 3.08 2.78
CA LYS A 170 14.77 4.20 2.65
C LYS A 170 15.37 4.32 1.25
N ASN A 171 15.70 3.21 0.60
CA ASN A 171 16.25 3.25 -0.77
C ASN A 171 15.20 3.75 -1.77
N LEU A 172 13.95 3.29 -1.66
CA LEU A 172 12.85 3.77 -2.50
C LEU A 172 12.59 5.26 -2.27
N THR A 173 12.42 5.67 -1.01
CA THR A 173 12.22 7.08 -0.62
C THR A 173 13.33 7.97 -1.18
N LYS A 174 14.60 7.56 -0.99
CA LYS A 174 15.74 8.31 -1.50
C LYS A 174 15.76 8.44 -3.02
N SER A 175 15.32 7.40 -3.75
CA SER A 175 15.24 7.48 -5.22
C SER A 175 14.16 8.47 -5.68
N ILE A 176 13.01 8.50 -4.99
CA ILE A 176 11.89 9.40 -5.28
C ILE A 176 12.25 10.85 -4.94
N GLU A 177 12.85 11.09 -3.76
CA GLU A 177 13.30 12.42 -3.34
C GLU A 177 14.38 12.99 -4.27
N ARG A 178 15.32 12.14 -4.74
CA ARG A 178 16.33 12.54 -5.73
C ARG A 178 15.73 12.88 -7.10
N ALA A 179 14.59 12.32 -7.45
CA ALA A 179 13.84 12.68 -8.64
C ALA A 179 13.09 14.03 -8.47
N GLY A 180 13.16 14.67 -7.28
CA GLY A 180 12.53 15.96 -7.01
C GLY A 180 11.08 15.87 -6.51
N LEU A 181 10.62 14.69 -6.12
CA LEU A 181 9.26 14.47 -5.62
C LEU A 181 9.25 14.40 -4.09
N VAL A 182 8.16 14.88 -3.50
CA VAL A 182 7.83 14.75 -2.08
C VAL A 182 6.87 13.58 -1.92
N ILE A 183 7.11 12.72 -0.94
CA ILE A 183 6.23 11.59 -0.65
C ILE A 183 5.19 12.02 0.37
N ASP A 184 3.92 11.94 -0.02
CA ASP A 184 2.80 12.16 0.89
C ASP A 184 2.65 10.97 1.85
N ASP A 185 2.62 9.73 1.29
CA ASP A 185 2.54 8.50 2.06
C ASP A 185 2.99 7.30 1.22
N LEU A 186 3.31 6.19 1.92
CA LEU A 186 3.66 4.90 1.35
C LEU A 186 2.51 3.91 1.57
N LEU A 187 2.07 3.27 0.50
CA LEU A 187 0.94 2.34 0.53
C LEU A 187 1.34 0.96 0.02
N PHE A 188 0.79 -0.09 0.62
CA PHE A 188 0.85 -1.41 0.00
C PHE A 188 -0.02 -1.43 -1.26
N SER A 189 0.58 -1.68 -2.43
CA SER A 189 -0.09 -1.54 -3.74
C SER A 189 -1.36 -2.38 -3.88
N SER A 190 -1.39 -3.61 -3.36
CA SER A 190 -2.61 -4.46 -3.47
C SER A 190 -3.73 -4.00 -2.54
N LEU A 191 -3.44 -3.35 -1.41
CA LEU A 191 -4.45 -2.72 -0.57
C LEU A 191 -5.10 -1.54 -1.29
N ALA A 192 -4.27 -0.69 -1.91
CA ALA A 192 -4.75 0.44 -2.71
C ALA A 192 -5.58 -0.03 -3.91
N ALA A 193 -5.12 -1.08 -4.63
CA ALA A 193 -5.88 -1.68 -5.73
C ALA A 193 -7.23 -2.23 -5.25
N GLY A 194 -7.25 -2.97 -4.15
CA GLY A 194 -8.47 -3.49 -3.54
C GLY A 194 -9.47 -2.41 -3.19
N SER A 195 -9.00 -1.22 -2.78
CA SER A 195 -9.87 -0.08 -2.46
C SER A 195 -10.64 0.46 -3.67
N VAL A 196 -10.11 0.26 -4.88
CA VAL A 196 -10.70 0.78 -6.12
C VAL A 196 -11.49 -0.28 -6.89
N VAL A 197 -11.01 -1.54 -6.91
CA VAL A 197 -11.60 -2.59 -7.78
C VAL A 197 -12.70 -3.39 -7.09
N LEU A 198 -12.75 -3.39 -5.75
CA LEU A 198 -13.73 -4.15 -4.99
C LEU A 198 -14.89 -3.28 -4.52
N ASP A 199 -16.11 -3.80 -4.65
CA ASP A 199 -17.28 -3.26 -3.96
C ASP A 199 -17.43 -3.81 -2.52
N ASN A 200 -18.32 -3.19 -1.73
CA ASN A 200 -18.54 -3.60 -0.34
C ASN A 200 -19.09 -5.02 -0.22
N LYS A 201 -19.94 -5.46 -1.17
CA LYS A 201 -20.53 -6.79 -1.16
C LYS A 201 -19.49 -7.88 -1.40
N GLN A 202 -18.55 -7.63 -2.31
CA GLN A 202 -17.43 -8.55 -2.56
C GLN A 202 -16.54 -8.71 -1.33
N ARG A 203 -16.23 -7.61 -0.64
CA ARG A 203 -15.43 -7.64 0.61
C ARG A 203 -16.16 -8.39 1.73
N GLU A 204 -17.47 -8.21 1.85
CA GLU A 204 -18.28 -8.88 2.86
C GLU A 204 -18.34 -10.39 2.64
N LEU A 205 -18.49 -10.84 1.39
CA LEU A 205 -18.59 -12.26 1.02
C LEU A 205 -17.27 -13.02 1.02
N GLY A 206 -16.15 -12.31 1.10
CA GLY A 206 -14.81 -12.88 0.95
C GLY A 206 -14.30 -12.82 -0.48
N VAL A 207 -13.15 -12.15 -0.66
CA VAL A 207 -12.51 -11.96 -1.96
C VAL A 207 -11.01 -11.80 -1.82
N ALA A 208 -10.27 -12.28 -2.82
CA ALA A 208 -8.83 -12.05 -2.94
C ALA A 208 -8.53 -11.16 -4.14
N VAL A 209 -7.77 -10.09 -3.91
CA VAL A 209 -7.14 -9.30 -4.96
C VAL A 209 -5.77 -9.89 -5.24
N VAL A 210 -5.55 -10.30 -6.49
CA VAL A 210 -4.27 -10.83 -6.96
C VAL A 210 -3.69 -9.87 -7.97
N ASN A 211 -2.55 -9.26 -7.64
CA ASN A 211 -1.82 -8.36 -8.53
C ASN A 211 -0.57 -9.08 -9.06
N ILE A 212 -0.59 -9.50 -10.33
CA ILE A 212 0.50 -10.22 -10.98
C ILE A 212 1.36 -9.22 -11.74
N GLY A 213 2.53 -8.92 -11.17
CA GLY A 213 3.57 -8.11 -11.81
C GLY A 213 4.54 -8.96 -12.64
N SER A 214 5.58 -8.34 -13.17
CA SER A 214 6.63 -9.04 -13.93
C SER A 214 7.43 -10.02 -13.07
N SER A 215 7.81 -9.63 -11.84
CA SER A 215 8.70 -10.44 -10.99
C SER A 215 8.11 -10.77 -9.61
N THR A 216 6.95 -10.20 -9.28
CA THR A 216 6.25 -10.41 -8.01
C THR A 216 4.76 -10.58 -8.26
N THR A 217 4.13 -11.37 -7.39
CA THR A 217 2.67 -11.46 -7.29
C THR A 217 2.27 -11.11 -5.88
N SER A 218 1.40 -10.12 -5.71
CA SER A 218 0.90 -9.71 -4.41
C SER A 218 -0.57 -10.02 -4.23
N LEU A 219 -0.93 -10.32 -3.01
CA LEU A 219 -2.25 -10.76 -2.58
C LEU A 219 -2.77 -9.84 -1.47
N ALA A 220 -4.06 -9.53 -1.52
CA ALA A 220 -4.81 -8.98 -0.40
C ALA A 220 -6.14 -9.72 -0.29
N VAL A 221 -6.40 -10.33 0.86
CA VAL A 221 -7.59 -11.15 1.13
C VAL A 221 -8.51 -10.36 2.06
N PHE A 222 -9.75 -10.22 1.66
CA PHE A 222 -10.81 -9.53 2.43
C PHE A 222 -11.91 -10.53 2.77
N GLU A 223 -12.49 -10.40 3.95
CA GLU A 223 -13.65 -11.15 4.45
C GLU A 223 -14.37 -10.30 5.49
N GLU A 224 -15.70 -10.36 5.54
CA GLU A 224 -16.53 -9.58 6.46
C GLU A 224 -16.29 -8.06 6.39
N GLY A 225 -15.86 -7.56 5.21
CA GLY A 225 -15.55 -6.16 4.96
C GLY A 225 -14.11 -5.77 5.32
N GLU A 226 -13.37 -6.62 6.04
CA GLU A 226 -12.05 -6.32 6.60
C GLU A 226 -10.93 -7.01 5.84
N LEU A 227 -9.71 -6.45 5.92
CA LEU A 227 -8.52 -7.10 5.41
C LEU A 227 -8.08 -8.21 6.37
N MET A 228 -8.04 -9.45 5.87
CA MET A 228 -7.67 -10.62 6.66
C MET A 228 -6.17 -10.95 6.59
N SER A 229 -5.57 -10.78 5.42
CA SER A 229 -4.16 -11.12 5.20
C SER A 229 -3.62 -10.50 3.92
N THR A 230 -2.31 -10.32 3.86
CA THR A 230 -1.59 -9.94 2.65
C THR A 230 -0.32 -10.77 2.50
N ALA A 231 0.12 -10.97 1.25
CA ALA A 231 1.40 -11.60 0.94
C ALA A 231 1.98 -11.07 -0.36
N VAL A 232 3.29 -11.14 -0.48
CA VAL A 232 3.99 -10.87 -1.74
C VAL A 232 4.91 -12.05 -2.07
N LEU A 233 4.66 -12.68 -3.21
CA LEU A 233 5.43 -13.80 -3.72
C LEU A 233 6.49 -13.29 -4.72
N PRO A 234 7.75 -13.76 -4.67
CA PRO A 234 8.81 -13.35 -5.59
C PRO A 234 8.73 -14.07 -6.95
N ILE A 235 7.51 -14.24 -7.47
CA ILE A 235 7.18 -14.87 -8.73
C ILE A 235 6.18 -13.99 -9.47
N GLY A 236 6.35 -13.77 -10.77
CA GLY A 236 5.46 -12.98 -11.60
C GLY A 236 5.43 -13.47 -13.05
N SER A 237 4.75 -12.72 -13.91
CA SER A 237 4.55 -13.09 -15.33
C SER A 237 5.85 -13.30 -16.11
N GLY A 238 6.94 -12.63 -15.75
CA GLY A 238 8.25 -12.80 -16.38
C GLY A 238 8.83 -14.22 -16.21
N HIS A 239 8.42 -14.98 -15.19
CA HIS A 239 8.82 -16.37 -15.04
C HIS A 239 8.14 -17.25 -16.10
N ILE A 240 6.87 -16.96 -16.44
CA ILE A 240 6.15 -17.66 -17.52
C ILE A 240 6.88 -17.43 -18.86
N THR A 241 7.23 -16.17 -19.16
CA THR A 241 8.00 -15.82 -20.37
C THR A 241 9.35 -16.53 -20.40
N ALA A 242 10.06 -16.59 -19.26
CA ALA A 242 11.34 -17.28 -19.15
C ALA A 242 11.20 -18.80 -19.39
N ASP A 243 10.18 -19.44 -18.83
CA ASP A 243 9.91 -20.86 -19.01
C ASP A 243 9.57 -21.20 -20.48
N ILE A 244 8.79 -20.34 -21.14
CA ILE A 244 8.50 -20.46 -22.60
C ILE A 244 9.80 -20.33 -23.41
N ALA A 245 10.64 -19.33 -23.11
CA ALA A 245 11.91 -19.11 -23.79
C ALA A 245 12.84 -20.33 -23.67
N ILE A 246 12.91 -20.92 -22.47
CA ILE A 246 13.70 -22.14 -22.22
C ILE A 246 13.11 -23.35 -22.99
N GLY A 247 11.79 -23.56 -22.84
CA GLY A 247 11.10 -24.70 -23.47
C GLY A 247 11.18 -24.68 -24.99
N LEU A 248 11.02 -23.50 -25.61
CA LEU A 248 11.08 -23.31 -27.06
C LEU A 248 12.51 -23.00 -27.57
N ARG A 249 13.49 -22.88 -26.69
CA ARG A 249 14.87 -22.48 -27.00
C ARG A 249 14.95 -21.21 -27.86
N CYS A 250 14.17 -20.21 -27.51
CA CYS A 250 14.11 -18.93 -28.21
C CYS A 250 14.51 -17.77 -27.30
N PRO A 251 14.89 -16.60 -27.85
CA PRO A 251 15.14 -15.41 -27.09
C PRO A 251 13.89 -14.95 -26.32
N ILE A 252 14.09 -14.34 -25.13
CA ILE A 252 13.00 -13.86 -24.24
C ILE A 252 12.03 -12.89 -24.95
N ASN A 253 12.54 -11.98 -25.79
CA ASN A 253 11.73 -11.05 -26.55
C ASN A 253 10.81 -11.71 -27.60
N LEU A 254 11.11 -12.94 -28.00
CA LEU A 254 10.25 -13.75 -28.88
C LEU A 254 9.21 -14.52 -28.05
N ALA A 255 9.59 -14.99 -26.88
CA ALA A 255 8.70 -15.70 -25.97
C ALA A 255 7.64 -14.75 -25.31
N GLU A 256 7.90 -13.45 -25.29
CA GLU A 256 7.00 -12.42 -24.74
C GLU A 256 5.85 -12.05 -25.71
N LYS A 257 5.98 -12.38 -27.02
CA LYS A 257 4.96 -12.15 -28.06
C LYS A 257 3.94 -13.27 -28.11
#